data_f13fd34dd48d7afe674ff5a1a6faa52e
#
_entry.id   f13fd34dd48d7afe674ff5a1a6faa52e
#
_cell.length_a   1.000
_cell.length_b   1.000
_cell.length_c   1.000
_cell.angle_alpha   90.00
_cell.angle_beta   90.00
_cell.angle_gamma   90.00
#
_symmetry.space_group_name_H-M   'P 1'
#
loop_
_entity.id
_entity.type
_entity.pdbx_description
1 polymer ?
#
loop_
_entity_poly.entity_id
_entity_poly.type
_entity_poly.pdbx_seq_one_letter_code
_entity_poly.pdbx_strand_id
1 'polypeptide(L)'
;MTMKKVSGDLAKNRDYLDRQLGVGESFDVLYRNVEIGKKNAALYMIDGFCKDEVMQKLLQHFIGITKEQMPEDAAEMSRQLVPYGEVDLCDDLDEICRQVMSGVTALLLEGYEQGILIDARTYPARSVGEPEKDKVLRGSKDGFVETIVFNTALIRRRIRSTQLRMEMLQAGKTSHTDIVLCYMEDRVDQQFLEKIRNRIQNLQVDALTLNQESLAECLYQGRWWNPFPKFRFSERPDTAAAQVLEGNIIILVDNSPSALITPTSLFDVLEEADDYYFPPITGTYLRLSRLLIAIVTYFLTPTFLLLMEYPQWIPKGFEFIAVRDTVYIPLIWQLLLLELAIDGLKLAAVNTPNMLSTPLSVMAALVLGEFSVKSGWFNSEVMLYM
;
A
#
# COMPACT_ATOMS: atom_id res chain seq x y z
N MET A 1 -4.66 -22.87 -24.91
CA MET A 1 -4.67 -23.43 -23.54
C MET A 1 -5.71 -24.52 -23.52
N THR A 2 -5.33 -25.75 -23.22
CA THR A 2 -6.29 -26.85 -23.05
C THR A 2 -7.10 -26.59 -21.79
N MET A 3 -8.40 -26.32 -21.92
CA MET A 3 -9.33 -26.19 -20.78
C MET A 3 -9.19 -27.41 -19.87
N LYS A 4 -8.87 -27.18 -18.60
CA LYS A 4 -8.81 -28.23 -17.60
C LYS A 4 -10.17 -28.36 -16.92
N LYS A 5 -10.90 -29.38 -17.32
CA LYS A 5 -12.24 -29.62 -16.81
C LYS A 5 -12.24 -30.21 -15.40
N VAL A 6 -13.24 -29.84 -14.62
CA VAL A 6 -13.56 -30.49 -13.35
C VAL A 6 -13.82 -31.98 -13.59
N SER A 7 -13.17 -32.82 -12.82
CA SER A 7 -13.39 -34.29 -12.87
C SER A 7 -14.14 -34.73 -11.63
N GLY A 8 -14.80 -35.91 -11.72
CA GLY A 8 -15.44 -36.52 -10.56
C GLY A 8 -14.48 -36.93 -9.43
N ASP A 9 -13.17 -36.89 -9.68
CA ASP A 9 -12.11 -37.17 -8.70
C ASP A 9 -11.70 -35.85 -7.97
N LEU A 10 -12.22 -35.69 -6.78
CA LEU A 10 -11.95 -34.49 -5.96
C LEU A 10 -10.47 -34.29 -5.69
N ALA A 11 -9.68 -35.36 -5.53
CA ALA A 11 -8.26 -35.23 -5.23
C ALA A 11 -7.48 -34.57 -6.38
N LYS A 12 -7.80 -34.94 -7.63
CA LYS A 12 -7.18 -34.31 -8.82
C LYS A 12 -7.55 -32.84 -8.96
N ASN A 13 -8.82 -32.51 -8.75
CA ASN A 13 -9.28 -31.13 -8.81
C ASN A 13 -8.59 -30.30 -7.73
N ARG A 14 -8.47 -30.83 -6.52
CA ARG A 14 -7.81 -30.20 -5.41
C ARG A 14 -6.33 -29.96 -5.66
N ASP A 15 -5.58 -30.98 -6.11
CA ASP A 15 -4.16 -30.85 -6.43
C ASP A 15 -3.90 -29.72 -7.46
N TYR A 16 -4.83 -29.55 -8.40
CA TYR A 16 -4.75 -28.48 -9.36
C TYR A 16 -5.03 -27.11 -8.74
N LEU A 17 -6.15 -26.97 -8.03
CA LEU A 17 -6.56 -25.72 -7.40
C LEU A 17 -5.56 -25.26 -6.33
N ASP A 18 -5.11 -26.18 -5.47
CA ASP A 18 -4.15 -25.87 -4.41
C ASP A 18 -2.86 -25.27 -4.99
N ARG A 19 -2.36 -25.84 -6.10
CA ARG A 19 -1.18 -25.34 -6.79
C ARG A 19 -1.42 -23.99 -7.49
N GLN A 20 -2.54 -23.82 -8.18
CA GLN A 20 -2.84 -22.60 -8.91
C GLN A 20 -3.18 -21.42 -7.98
N LEU A 21 -3.92 -21.68 -6.93
CA LEU A 21 -4.32 -20.68 -5.94
C LEU A 21 -3.20 -20.37 -4.93
N GLY A 22 -2.19 -21.25 -4.81
CA GLY A 22 -1.12 -21.12 -3.83
C GLY A 22 -1.62 -21.34 -2.40
N VAL A 23 -2.45 -22.38 -2.21
CA VAL A 23 -2.93 -22.77 -0.87
C VAL A 23 -1.74 -23.15 0.01
N GLY A 24 -1.64 -22.51 1.17
CA GLY A 24 -0.49 -22.66 2.08
C GLY A 24 0.71 -21.74 1.77
N GLU A 25 0.74 -21.08 0.60
CA GLU A 25 1.72 -20.05 0.24
C GLU A 25 1.13 -18.64 0.40
N SER A 26 -0.15 -18.47 0.05
CA SER A 26 -0.91 -17.23 0.24
C SER A 26 -1.89 -17.42 1.41
N PHE A 27 -1.71 -16.67 2.49
CA PHE A 27 -2.51 -16.85 3.71
C PHE A 27 -3.98 -16.47 3.53
N ASP A 28 -4.26 -15.56 2.60
CA ASP A 28 -5.60 -15.08 2.29
C ASP A 28 -6.44 -16.07 1.48
N VAL A 29 -5.82 -17.13 0.95
CA VAL A 29 -6.52 -18.22 0.26
C VAL A 29 -6.87 -19.30 1.27
N LEU A 30 -8.13 -19.32 1.66
CA LEU A 30 -8.63 -20.29 2.61
C LEU A 30 -9.14 -21.54 1.90
N TYR A 31 -8.67 -22.69 2.36
CA TYR A 31 -9.12 -24.01 1.97
C TYR A 31 -9.74 -24.72 3.18
N ARG A 32 -10.91 -25.31 2.99
CA ARG A 32 -11.54 -26.16 4.01
C ARG A 32 -12.09 -27.43 3.42
N ASN A 33 -11.67 -28.56 3.96
CA ASN A 33 -12.28 -29.86 3.67
C ASN A 33 -13.54 -30.02 4.54
N VAL A 34 -14.64 -30.39 3.91
CA VAL A 34 -15.95 -30.57 4.56
C VAL A 34 -16.56 -31.88 4.08
N GLU A 35 -17.23 -32.58 4.95
CA GLU A 35 -18.05 -33.77 4.58
C GLU A 35 -19.52 -33.33 4.47
N ILE A 36 -20.11 -33.51 3.30
CA ILE A 36 -21.51 -33.19 3.01
C ILE A 36 -22.24 -34.47 2.57
N GLY A 37 -23.20 -34.93 3.35
CA GLY A 37 -23.95 -36.14 3.04
C GLY A 37 -23.08 -37.39 2.83
N LYS A 38 -21.97 -37.51 3.57
CA LYS A 38 -20.93 -38.55 3.43
C LYS A 38 -20.08 -38.49 2.15
N LYS A 39 -20.18 -37.44 1.37
CA LYS A 39 -19.22 -37.14 0.28
C LYS A 39 -18.20 -36.12 0.75
N ASN A 40 -16.94 -36.29 0.34
CA ASN A 40 -15.91 -35.29 0.57
C ASN A 40 -16.17 -34.07 -0.30
N ALA A 41 -15.97 -32.90 0.27
CA ALA A 41 -16.09 -31.64 -0.44
C ALA A 41 -14.93 -30.69 -0.08
N ALA A 42 -14.49 -29.91 -1.04
CA ALA A 42 -13.47 -28.89 -0.89
C ALA A 42 -14.08 -27.50 -1.08
N LEU A 43 -13.91 -26.65 -0.10
CA LEU A 43 -14.37 -25.26 -0.12
C LEU A 43 -13.16 -24.33 -0.22
N TYR A 44 -13.19 -23.43 -1.22
CA TYR A 44 -12.16 -22.40 -1.44
C TYR A 44 -12.78 -21.01 -1.36
N MET A 45 -12.12 -20.11 -0.65
CA MET A 45 -12.55 -18.73 -0.50
C MET A 45 -11.36 -17.80 -0.22
N ILE A 46 -11.57 -16.51 -0.35
CA ILE A 46 -10.60 -15.48 0.03
C ILE A 46 -11.01 -14.86 1.37
N ASP A 47 -10.05 -14.78 2.30
CA ASP A 47 -10.25 -14.14 3.58
C ASP A 47 -10.56 -12.64 3.42
N GLY A 48 -11.50 -12.14 4.24
CA GLY A 48 -11.96 -10.76 4.15
C GLY A 48 -12.92 -10.43 3.00
N PHE A 49 -13.28 -11.40 2.12
CA PHE A 49 -14.25 -11.18 1.04
C PHE A 49 -15.64 -11.73 1.31
N CYS A 50 -15.82 -12.48 2.37
CA CYS A 50 -17.12 -12.98 2.80
C CYS A 50 -17.34 -12.64 4.28
N LYS A 51 -18.58 -12.32 4.65
CA LYS A 51 -18.93 -12.15 6.07
C LYS A 51 -18.92 -13.49 6.78
N ASP A 52 -18.29 -13.57 7.94
CA ASP A 52 -18.21 -14.78 8.77
C ASP A 52 -19.56 -15.37 9.08
N GLU A 53 -20.56 -14.52 9.36
CA GLU A 53 -21.93 -14.96 9.63
C GLU A 53 -22.57 -15.70 8.45
N VAL A 54 -22.30 -15.27 7.21
CA VAL A 54 -22.81 -15.91 5.98
C VAL A 54 -22.13 -17.26 5.81
N MET A 55 -20.81 -17.29 5.93
CA MET A 55 -20.03 -18.52 5.81
C MET A 55 -20.38 -19.53 6.88
N GLN A 56 -20.57 -19.09 8.11
CA GLN A 56 -21.00 -19.94 9.21
C GLN A 56 -22.35 -20.58 8.93
N LYS A 57 -23.34 -19.83 8.43
CA LYS A 57 -24.66 -20.36 8.08
C LYS A 57 -24.60 -21.36 6.93
N LEU A 58 -23.80 -21.08 5.88
CA LEU A 58 -23.58 -22.00 4.77
C LEU A 58 -22.96 -23.31 5.25
N LEU A 59 -21.91 -23.25 6.06
CA LEU A 59 -21.26 -24.43 6.60
C LEU A 59 -22.16 -25.23 7.54
N GLN A 60 -22.93 -24.56 8.41
CA GLN A 60 -23.92 -25.24 9.28
C GLN A 60 -24.96 -25.99 8.45
N HIS A 61 -25.44 -25.36 7.37
CA HIS A 61 -26.40 -26.02 6.47
C HIS A 61 -25.77 -27.21 5.77
N PHE A 62 -24.61 -27.09 5.19
CA PHE A 62 -23.92 -28.18 4.46
C PHE A 62 -23.59 -29.38 5.36
N ILE A 63 -23.13 -29.15 6.58
CA ILE A 63 -22.80 -30.20 7.55
C ILE A 63 -24.08 -30.93 8.01
N GLY A 64 -25.23 -30.24 8.01
CA GLY A 64 -26.52 -30.82 8.38
C GLY A 64 -27.19 -31.72 7.31
N ILE A 65 -26.66 -31.74 6.08
CA ILE A 65 -27.21 -32.53 4.97
C ILE A 65 -26.95 -34.04 5.20
N THR A 66 -27.98 -34.85 5.11
CA THR A 66 -27.83 -36.30 5.23
C THR A 66 -27.56 -36.97 3.87
N LYS A 67 -27.10 -38.22 3.91
CA LYS A 67 -26.79 -38.98 2.69
C LYS A 67 -28.01 -39.15 1.76
N GLU A 68 -29.17 -39.31 2.35
CA GLU A 68 -30.45 -39.50 1.63
C GLU A 68 -30.89 -38.22 0.89
N GLN A 69 -30.43 -37.07 1.32
CA GLN A 69 -30.74 -35.76 0.72
C GLN A 69 -29.76 -35.36 -0.38
N MET A 70 -28.65 -36.12 -0.55
CA MET A 70 -27.61 -35.76 -1.52
C MET A 70 -28.08 -35.98 -2.95
N PRO A 71 -28.08 -34.92 -3.79
CA PRO A 71 -28.38 -34.98 -5.20
C PRO A 71 -27.33 -35.78 -5.99
N GLU A 72 -27.72 -36.20 -7.20
CA GLU A 72 -26.83 -36.94 -8.09
C GLU A 72 -25.75 -36.04 -8.73
N ASP A 73 -26.08 -34.79 -9.01
CA ASP A 73 -25.18 -33.85 -9.69
C ASP A 73 -25.12 -32.46 -9.03
N ALA A 74 -24.17 -31.63 -9.49
CA ALA A 74 -23.94 -30.27 -9.00
C ALA A 74 -25.11 -29.32 -9.32
N ALA A 75 -25.82 -29.54 -10.44
CA ALA A 75 -26.90 -28.68 -10.87
C ALA A 75 -28.14 -28.87 -9.99
N GLU A 76 -28.40 -30.07 -9.57
CA GLU A 76 -29.50 -30.37 -8.65
C GLU A 76 -29.14 -29.87 -7.23
N MET A 77 -27.89 -30.06 -6.80
CA MET A 77 -27.41 -29.56 -5.52
C MET A 77 -27.50 -28.04 -5.42
N SER A 78 -27.08 -27.32 -6.46
CA SER A 78 -27.15 -25.86 -6.49
C SER A 78 -28.55 -25.30 -6.33
N ARG A 79 -29.55 -26.01 -6.89
CA ARG A 79 -30.96 -25.59 -6.86
C ARG A 79 -31.68 -25.94 -5.58
N GLN A 80 -31.35 -27.12 -4.97
CA GLN A 80 -32.12 -27.65 -3.85
C GLN A 80 -31.46 -27.42 -2.49
N LEU A 81 -30.13 -27.43 -2.44
CA LEU A 81 -29.39 -27.50 -1.17
C LEU A 81 -28.41 -26.34 -0.93
N VAL A 82 -28.22 -25.42 -1.86
CA VAL A 82 -27.43 -24.23 -1.59
C VAL A 82 -28.33 -23.06 -1.19
N PRO A 83 -28.36 -22.68 0.10
CA PRO A 83 -29.29 -21.67 0.61
C PRO A 83 -28.74 -20.23 0.33
N TYR A 84 -28.42 -19.93 -0.92
CA TYR A 84 -27.93 -18.63 -1.35
C TYR A 84 -28.52 -18.21 -2.69
N GLY A 85 -28.71 -16.91 -2.90
CA GLY A 85 -29.44 -16.39 -4.07
C GLY A 85 -28.61 -16.35 -5.36
N GLU A 86 -27.31 -16.17 -5.27
CA GLU A 86 -26.40 -16.07 -6.42
C GLU A 86 -25.49 -17.28 -6.44
N VAL A 87 -25.85 -18.27 -7.28
CA VAL A 87 -25.13 -19.53 -7.41
C VAL A 87 -24.99 -19.89 -8.88
N ASP A 88 -23.77 -20.09 -9.32
CA ASP A 88 -23.40 -20.49 -10.68
C ASP A 88 -22.71 -21.86 -10.69
N LEU A 89 -22.68 -22.50 -11.86
CA LEU A 89 -21.98 -23.76 -12.10
C LEU A 89 -20.82 -23.55 -13.07
N CYS A 90 -19.69 -24.17 -12.80
CA CYS A 90 -18.52 -24.07 -13.66
C CYS A 90 -17.83 -25.43 -13.81
N ASP A 91 -17.49 -25.82 -15.06
CA ASP A 91 -16.75 -27.06 -15.38
C ASP A 91 -15.28 -26.80 -15.72
N ASP A 92 -14.83 -25.55 -15.72
CA ASP A 92 -13.44 -25.14 -16.02
C ASP A 92 -12.70 -24.75 -14.74
N LEU A 93 -11.64 -25.49 -14.39
CA LEU A 93 -10.82 -25.22 -13.21
C LEU A 93 -10.09 -23.87 -13.27
N ASP A 94 -9.69 -23.42 -14.46
CA ASP A 94 -9.04 -22.11 -14.62
C ASP A 94 -10.02 -20.96 -14.35
N GLU A 95 -11.28 -21.12 -14.78
CA GLU A 95 -12.35 -20.17 -14.46
C GLU A 95 -12.67 -20.18 -12.97
N ILE A 96 -12.75 -21.36 -12.34
CA ILE A 96 -12.94 -21.48 -10.88
C ILE A 96 -11.83 -20.72 -10.15
N CYS A 97 -10.56 -20.89 -10.55
CA CYS A 97 -9.47 -20.12 -9.96
C CYS A 97 -9.69 -18.60 -10.07
N ARG A 98 -10.10 -18.11 -11.23
CA ARG A 98 -10.37 -16.68 -11.45
C ARG A 98 -11.52 -16.17 -10.57
N GLN A 99 -12.58 -16.95 -10.45
CA GLN A 99 -13.74 -16.61 -9.62
C GLN A 99 -13.38 -16.59 -8.14
N VAL A 100 -12.60 -17.57 -7.65
CA VAL A 100 -12.09 -17.56 -6.27
C VAL A 100 -11.23 -16.34 -6.02
N MET A 101 -10.29 -16.00 -6.92
CA MET A 101 -9.45 -14.80 -6.80
C MET A 101 -10.27 -13.49 -6.84
N SER A 102 -11.46 -13.51 -7.40
CA SER A 102 -12.40 -12.39 -7.35
C SER A 102 -13.27 -12.36 -6.09
N GLY A 103 -13.13 -13.37 -5.22
CA GLY A 103 -13.83 -13.47 -3.94
C GLY A 103 -15.09 -14.34 -3.92
N VAL A 104 -15.40 -15.02 -5.03
CA VAL A 104 -16.49 -16.01 -5.07
C VAL A 104 -16.05 -17.26 -4.31
N THR A 105 -16.93 -17.82 -3.51
CA THR A 105 -16.68 -19.08 -2.82
C THR A 105 -16.93 -20.26 -3.77
N ALA A 106 -15.93 -21.13 -3.93
CA ALA A 106 -16.07 -22.32 -4.77
C ALA A 106 -16.21 -23.57 -3.90
N LEU A 107 -17.23 -24.39 -4.20
CA LEU A 107 -17.47 -25.67 -3.57
C LEU A 107 -17.36 -26.79 -4.62
N LEU A 108 -16.43 -27.72 -4.40
CA LEU A 108 -16.25 -28.91 -5.22
C LEU A 108 -16.59 -30.15 -4.40
N LEU A 109 -17.33 -31.08 -4.99
CA LEU A 109 -17.74 -32.33 -4.34
C LEU A 109 -17.22 -33.55 -5.10
N GLU A 110 -16.94 -34.58 -4.35
CA GLU A 110 -16.56 -35.88 -4.92
C GLU A 110 -17.70 -36.48 -5.75
N GLY A 111 -17.36 -36.91 -6.95
CA GLY A 111 -18.32 -37.48 -7.90
C GLY A 111 -19.06 -36.47 -8.76
N TYR A 112 -18.82 -35.16 -8.59
CA TYR A 112 -19.40 -34.12 -9.43
C TYR A 112 -18.43 -33.64 -10.50
N GLU A 113 -18.91 -33.35 -11.70
CA GLU A 113 -18.12 -32.86 -12.84
C GLU A 113 -18.20 -31.34 -13.00
N GLN A 114 -18.80 -30.63 -12.06
CA GLN A 114 -18.91 -29.20 -12.01
C GLN A 114 -18.66 -28.69 -10.60
N GLY A 115 -17.98 -27.57 -10.49
CA GLY A 115 -17.87 -26.79 -9.25
C GLY A 115 -19.08 -25.87 -9.08
N ILE A 116 -19.50 -25.67 -7.84
CA ILE A 116 -20.57 -24.76 -7.44
C ILE A 116 -19.93 -23.47 -6.97
N LEU A 117 -20.24 -22.36 -7.61
CA LEU A 117 -19.76 -21.03 -7.31
C LEU A 117 -20.84 -20.26 -6.55
N ILE A 118 -20.53 -19.82 -5.34
CA ILE A 118 -21.46 -19.10 -4.45
C ILE A 118 -20.95 -17.66 -4.31
N ASP A 119 -21.66 -16.70 -4.89
CA ASP A 119 -21.28 -15.30 -4.85
C ASP A 119 -21.77 -14.62 -3.57
N ALA A 120 -21.10 -14.90 -2.46
CA ALA A 120 -21.35 -14.31 -1.15
C ALA A 120 -20.41 -13.12 -0.84
N ARG A 121 -19.89 -12.45 -1.87
CA ARG A 121 -18.90 -11.39 -1.73
C ARG A 121 -19.41 -10.19 -0.95
N THR A 122 -18.60 -9.77 0.00
CA THR A 122 -18.76 -8.49 0.68
C THR A 122 -17.38 -7.84 0.78
N TYR A 123 -17.10 -6.95 -0.15
CA TYR A 123 -15.81 -6.27 -0.13
C TYR A 123 -15.71 -5.33 1.09
N PRO A 124 -14.54 -5.30 1.75
CA PRO A 124 -14.31 -4.32 2.79
C PRO A 124 -14.50 -2.91 2.20
N ALA A 125 -15.39 -2.16 2.79
CA ALA A 125 -15.63 -0.78 2.44
C ALA A 125 -15.40 0.07 3.70
N ARG A 126 -14.55 1.07 3.61
CA ARG A 126 -14.36 2.05 4.68
C ARG A 126 -15.63 2.86 4.84
N SER A 127 -16.08 3.05 6.08
CA SER A 127 -16.97 4.17 6.39
C SER A 127 -16.21 5.46 6.05
N VAL A 128 -16.73 6.24 5.14
CA VAL A 128 -16.25 7.51 4.59
C VAL A 128 -15.04 8.14 5.28
N GLY A 129 -13.86 8.01 4.73
CA GLY A 129 -12.64 8.70 5.16
C GLY A 129 -11.59 8.61 4.07
N GLU A 130 -11.30 9.75 3.44
CA GLU A 130 -10.17 9.92 2.54
C GLU A 130 -8.87 9.87 3.36
N PRO A 131 -7.78 9.28 2.87
CA PRO A 131 -6.48 9.33 3.54
C PRO A 131 -6.08 10.76 3.89
N GLU A 132 -5.48 10.99 5.05
CA GLU A 132 -5.04 12.34 5.42
C GLU A 132 -3.82 12.77 4.60
N LYS A 133 -2.92 11.83 4.38
CA LYS A 133 -1.80 11.94 3.44
C LYS A 133 -2.22 11.32 2.11
N ASP A 134 -1.57 11.63 1.02
CA ASP A 134 -1.86 11.10 -0.33
C ASP A 134 -3.29 11.45 -0.84
N LYS A 135 -3.84 12.61 -0.50
CA LYS A 135 -5.11 13.09 -1.06
C LYS A 135 -5.00 13.25 -2.57
N VAL A 136 -6.06 12.86 -3.29
CA VAL A 136 -6.13 13.03 -4.74
C VAL A 136 -7.38 13.80 -5.13
N LEU A 137 -7.25 14.60 -6.20
CA LEU A 137 -8.38 15.34 -6.77
C LEU A 137 -9.38 14.42 -7.48
N ARG A 138 -8.88 13.31 -8.04
CA ARG A 138 -9.68 12.32 -8.79
C ARG A 138 -9.20 10.92 -8.42
N GLY A 139 -10.07 9.92 -8.56
CA GLY A 139 -9.73 8.52 -8.35
C GLY A 139 -10.39 7.90 -7.13
N SER A 140 -9.89 6.74 -6.73
CA SER A 140 -10.38 6.01 -5.56
C SER A 140 -10.10 6.81 -4.28
N LYS A 141 -11.06 6.85 -3.38
CA LYS A 141 -10.93 7.54 -2.08
C LYS A 141 -10.77 6.58 -0.92
N ASP A 142 -10.70 5.28 -1.21
CA ASP A 142 -10.41 4.28 -0.18
C ASP A 142 -8.94 4.32 0.23
N GLY A 143 -8.71 4.22 1.53
CA GLY A 143 -7.39 4.15 2.13
C GLY A 143 -7.21 2.84 2.89
N PHE A 144 -5.97 2.51 3.21
CA PHE A 144 -5.66 1.43 4.15
C PHE A 144 -6.21 1.76 5.54
N VAL A 145 -6.48 0.72 6.30
CA VAL A 145 -6.98 0.78 7.68
C VAL A 145 -6.00 0.03 8.59
N GLU A 146 -6.26 0.05 9.89
CA GLU A 146 -5.39 -0.61 10.87
C GLU A 146 -5.44 -2.15 10.78
N THR A 147 -6.53 -2.72 10.26
CA THR A 147 -6.73 -4.17 10.18
C THR A 147 -6.09 -4.77 8.93
N ILE A 148 -5.09 -5.63 9.11
CA ILE A 148 -4.28 -6.21 8.03
C ILE A 148 -5.10 -7.00 6.99
N VAL A 149 -6.12 -7.77 7.43
CA VAL A 149 -6.99 -8.57 6.54
C VAL A 149 -7.77 -7.67 5.58
N PHE A 150 -8.25 -6.51 6.04
CA PHE A 150 -8.90 -5.56 5.14
C PHE A 150 -7.94 -4.95 4.14
N ASN A 151 -6.71 -4.69 4.55
CA ASN A 151 -5.68 -4.12 3.69
C ASN A 151 -5.28 -5.09 2.57
N THR A 152 -5.12 -6.36 2.89
CA THR A 152 -4.84 -7.41 1.89
C THR A 152 -6.01 -7.59 0.93
N ALA A 153 -7.25 -7.60 1.44
CA ALA A 153 -8.46 -7.68 0.63
C ALA A 153 -8.59 -6.47 -0.34
N LEU A 154 -8.22 -5.26 0.08
CA LEU A 154 -8.20 -4.08 -0.80
C LEU A 154 -7.21 -4.22 -1.96
N ILE A 155 -6.05 -4.84 -1.75
CA ILE A 155 -5.08 -5.15 -2.82
C ILE A 155 -5.61 -6.29 -3.70
N ARG A 156 -6.10 -7.38 -3.11
CA ARG A 156 -6.66 -8.53 -3.84
C ARG A 156 -7.83 -8.14 -4.75
N ARG A 157 -8.70 -7.26 -4.29
CA ARG A 157 -9.81 -6.73 -5.08
C ARG A 157 -9.36 -6.06 -6.38
N ARG A 158 -8.18 -5.43 -6.37
CA ARG A 158 -7.58 -4.75 -7.54
C ARG A 158 -6.78 -5.68 -8.42
N ILE A 159 -6.12 -6.67 -7.83
CA ILE A 159 -5.28 -7.65 -8.54
C ILE A 159 -5.88 -9.04 -8.36
N ARG A 160 -6.73 -9.45 -9.29
CA ARG A 160 -7.44 -10.74 -9.28
C ARG A 160 -6.63 -11.82 -10.01
N SER A 161 -5.32 -11.83 -9.82
CA SER A 161 -4.39 -12.76 -10.44
C SER A 161 -3.99 -13.87 -9.47
N THR A 162 -3.86 -15.09 -9.98
CA THR A 162 -3.31 -16.22 -9.24
C THR A 162 -1.80 -16.08 -9.00
N GLN A 163 -1.13 -15.15 -9.69
CA GLN A 163 0.29 -14.86 -9.48
C GLN A 163 0.53 -13.90 -8.30
N LEU A 164 -0.51 -13.26 -7.77
CA LEU A 164 -0.39 -12.46 -6.56
C LEU A 164 -0.27 -13.38 -5.35
N ARG A 165 0.86 -13.25 -4.64
CA ARG A 165 1.11 -13.93 -3.37
C ARG A 165 1.01 -12.96 -2.21
N MET A 166 0.46 -13.44 -1.11
CA MET A 166 0.36 -12.73 0.16
C MET A 166 0.89 -13.63 1.25
N GLU A 167 2.16 -13.44 1.60
CA GLU A 167 2.87 -14.27 2.57
C GLU A 167 2.76 -13.65 3.96
N MET A 168 2.19 -14.39 4.91
CA MET A 168 2.08 -13.98 6.31
C MET A 168 3.36 -14.31 7.06
N LEU A 169 3.93 -13.34 7.73
CA LEU A 169 5.07 -13.46 8.62
C LEU A 169 4.73 -12.83 9.97
N GLN A 170 5.53 -13.13 10.98
CA GLN A 170 5.39 -12.50 12.29
C GLN A 170 6.75 -11.98 12.78
N ALA A 171 6.74 -10.85 13.47
CA ALA A 171 7.92 -10.26 14.08
C ALA A 171 7.64 -9.74 15.50
N GLY A 172 8.69 -9.73 16.33
CA GLY A 172 8.62 -9.38 17.74
C GLY A 172 8.38 -10.58 18.64
N LYS A 173 9.23 -10.75 19.65
CA LYS A 173 9.14 -11.88 20.60
C LYS A 173 7.92 -11.80 21.51
N THR A 174 7.53 -10.60 21.89
CA THR A 174 6.40 -10.32 22.77
C THR A 174 5.18 -9.85 22.00
N SER A 175 5.37 -8.98 20.97
CA SER A 175 4.23 -8.41 20.21
C SER A 175 3.63 -9.38 19.21
N HIS A 176 4.41 -10.34 18.67
CA HIS A 176 3.97 -11.24 17.58
C HIS A 176 3.18 -10.51 16.49
N THR A 177 3.71 -9.35 16.06
CA THR A 177 3.03 -8.48 15.10
C THR A 177 2.95 -9.16 13.73
N ASP A 178 1.76 -9.26 13.17
CA ASP A 178 1.52 -9.84 11.87
C ASP A 178 2.01 -8.89 10.76
N ILE A 179 2.72 -9.46 9.79
CA ILE A 179 3.30 -8.76 8.64
C ILE A 179 2.95 -9.54 7.39
N VAL A 180 2.48 -8.85 6.35
CA VAL A 180 2.20 -9.49 5.06
C VAL A 180 3.10 -8.91 3.98
N LEU A 181 3.77 -9.81 3.25
CA LEU A 181 4.48 -9.50 2.02
C LEU A 181 3.54 -9.74 0.83
N CYS A 182 3.21 -8.68 0.09
CA CYS A 182 2.41 -8.76 -1.12
C CYS A 182 3.31 -8.56 -2.34
N TYR A 183 3.31 -9.50 -3.29
CA TYR A 183 4.15 -9.44 -4.48
C TYR A 183 3.56 -10.28 -5.63
N MET A 184 3.98 -9.97 -6.87
CA MET A 184 3.68 -10.80 -8.04
C MET A 184 4.79 -11.84 -8.22
N GLU A 185 4.46 -13.13 -8.20
CA GLU A 185 5.43 -14.23 -8.30
C GLU A 185 6.22 -14.20 -9.61
N ASP A 186 5.56 -13.80 -10.69
CA ASP A 186 6.14 -13.73 -12.06
C ASP A 186 6.99 -12.47 -12.31
N ARG A 187 7.01 -11.48 -11.42
CA ARG A 187 7.64 -10.17 -11.63
C ARG A 187 8.63 -9.75 -10.57
N VAL A 188 8.49 -10.27 -9.35
CA VAL A 188 9.33 -9.90 -8.22
C VAL A 188 10.78 -10.38 -8.41
N ASP A 189 11.73 -9.57 -7.95
CA ASP A 189 13.11 -10.02 -7.80
C ASP A 189 13.19 -11.02 -6.63
N GLN A 190 13.34 -12.30 -6.96
CA GLN A 190 13.36 -13.40 -6.00
C GLN A 190 14.52 -13.27 -5.00
N GLN A 191 15.69 -12.77 -5.44
CA GLN A 191 16.83 -12.59 -4.52
C GLN A 191 16.55 -11.49 -3.49
N PHE A 192 15.89 -10.43 -3.94
CA PHE A 192 15.51 -9.32 -3.07
C PHE A 192 14.39 -9.73 -2.10
N LEU A 193 13.39 -10.48 -2.58
CA LEU A 193 12.30 -11.03 -1.76
C LEU A 193 12.85 -11.93 -0.64
N GLU A 194 13.72 -12.89 -0.98
CA GLU A 194 14.38 -13.76 -0.01
C GLU A 194 15.16 -12.98 1.05
N LYS A 195 15.83 -11.92 0.62
CA LYS A 195 16.56 -11.05 1.54
C LYS A 195 15.66 -10.34 2.54
N ILE A 196 14.50 -9.84 2.08
CA ILE A 196 13.51 -9.20 2.96
C ILE A 196 12.88 -10.23 3.89
N ARG A 197 12.43 -11.37 3.37
CA ARG A 197 11.87 -12.49 4.14
C ARG A 197 12.80 -12.91 5.28
N ASN A 198 14.04 -13.20 4.93
CA ASN A 198 15.06 -13.62 5.93
C ASN A 198 15.33 -12.54 6.98
N ARG A 199 15.30 -11.25 6.60
CA ARG A 199 15.47 -10.17 7.57
C ARG A 199 14.30 -10.10 8.54
N ILE A 200 13.06 -10.20 8.06
CA ILE A 200 11.86 -10.18 8.93
C ILE A 200 11.87 -11.37 9.88
N GLN A 201 12.14 -12.58 9.38
CA GLN A 201 12.16 -13.80 10.18
C GLN A 201 13.27 -13.83 11.24
N ASN A 202 14.39 -13.17 10.95
CA ASN A 202 15.55 -13.12 11.86
C ASN A 202 15.57 -11.87 12.74
N LEU A 203 14.50 -11.07 12.78
CA LEU A 203 14.40 -9.91 13.65
C LEU A 203 14.41 -10.33 15.13
N GLN A 204 15.42 -9.83 15.85
CA GLN A 204 15.55 -10.09 17.29
C GLN A 204 15.14 -8.86 18.11
N VAL A 205 13.90 -8.43 17.92
CA VAL A 205 13.28 -7.33 18.67
C VAL A 205 12.23 -7.89 19.61
N ASP A 206 12.01 -7.24 20.73
CA ASP A 206 10.99 -7.67 21.68
C ASP A 206 9.59 -7.32 21.15
N ALA A 207 9.40 -6.10 20.67
CA ALA A 207 8.14 -5.63 20.10
C ALA A 207 8.36 -4.58 19.00
N LEU A 208 7.45 -4.52 18.03
CA LEU A 208 7.35 -3.45 17.04
C LEU A 208 6.39 -2.38 17.58
N THR A 209 6.90 -1.48 18.42
CA THR A 209 6.06 -0.51 19.16
C THR A 209 5.39 0.55 18.27
N LEU A 210 6.03 0.95 17.20
CA LEU A 210 5.52 1.87 16.18
C LEU A 210 5.19 1.11 14.87
N ASN A 211 4.86 -0.18 14.98
CA ASN A 211 4.44 -1.06 13.90
C ASN A 211 5.32 -0.91 12.65
N GLN A 212 4.81 -0.28 11.59
CA GLN A 212 5.51 -0.15 10.31
C GLN A 212 6.81 0.67 10.40
N GLU A 213 6.86 1.74 11.20
CA GLU A 213 8.06 2.57 11.35
C GLU A 213 9.16 1.76 12.04
N SER A 214 8.82 1.05 13.12
CA SER A 214 9.76 0.15 13.80
C SER A 214 10.27 -0.95 12.88
N LEU A 215 9.40 -1.51 12.03
CA LEU A 215 9.81 -2.50 11.04
C LEU A 215 10.76 -1.89 10.01
N ALA A 216 10.45 -0.71 9.48
CA ALA A 216 11.29 -0.01 8.51
C ALA A 216 12.69 0.26 9.07
N GLU A 217 12.79 0.70 10.32
CA GLU A 217 14.07 0.90 11.01
C GLU A 217 14.85 -0.42 11.17
N CYS A 218 14.18 -1.49 11.59
CA CYS A 218 14.79 -2.80 11.75
C CYS A 218 15.29 -3.41 10.43
N LEU A 219 14.56 -3.19 9.34
CA LEU A 219 14.96 -3.64 8.00
C LEU A 219 16.07 -2.77 7.40
N TYR A 220 16.21 -1.54 7.88
CA TYR A 220 17.20 -0.60 7.39
C TYR A 220 18.56 -0.85 8.04
N GLN A 221 19.43 -1.58 7.35
CA GLN A 221 20.84 -1.73 7.71
C GLN A 221 21.70 -0.79 6.85
N GLY A 222 21.47 0.50 6.96
CA GLY A 222 22.19 1.51 6.21
C GLY A 222 23.13 2.33 7.10
N ARG A 223 24.01 3.11 6.44
CA ARG A 223 24.82 4.09 7.14
C ARG A 223 23.91 5.20 7.65
N TRP A 224 23.98 5.52 8.94
CA TRP A 224 23.13 6.51 9.62
C TRP A 224 23.11 7.90 8.98
N TRP A 225 24.16 8.24 8.21
CA TRP A 225 24.28 9.50 7.51
C TRP A 225 23.65 9.52 6.10
N ASN A 226 23.05 8.42 5.65
CA ASN A 226 22.38 8.37 4.36
C ASN A 226 20.94 8.91 4.50
N PRO A 227 20.62 10.11 3.99
CA PRO A 227 19.29 10.72 4.15
C PRO A 227 18.22 10.14 3.23
N PHE A 228 18.60 9.29 2.27
CA PHE A 228 17.65 8.78 1.29
C PHE A 228 16.78 7.65 1.87
N PRO A 229 15.45 7.75 1.75
CA PRO A 229 14.54 6.72 2.22
C PRO A 229 14.75 5.41 1.45
N LYS A 230 14.55 4.30 2.13
CA LYS A 230 14.63 2.94 1.55
C LYS A 230 13.25 2.33 1.28
N PHE A 231 12.25 2.94 1.85
CA PHE A 231 10.86 2.56 1.70
C PHE A 231 10.06 3.81 1.33
N ARG A 232 9.09 3.62 0.45
CA ARG A 232 8.02 4.60 0.23
C ARG A 232 6.82 4.16 1.03
N PHE A 233 6.19 5.10 1.71
CA PHE A 233 4.95 4.87 2.44
C PHE A 233 3.77 5.34 1.59
N SER A 234 2.68 4.58 1.57
CA SER A 234 1.44 5.00 0.94
C SER A 234 0.24 4.51 1.73
N GLU A 235 -0.71 5.38 1.96
CA GLU A 235 -1.99 5.06 2.58
C GLU A 235 -3.02 4.57 1.54
N ARG A 236 -2.61 4.48 0.27
CA ARG A 236 -3.49 4.22 -0.87
C ARG A 236 -3.35 2.80 -1.42
N PRO A 237 -4.42 2.00 -1.37
CA PRO A 237 -4.41 0.65 -1.96
C PRO A 237 -4.26 0.62 -3.49
N ASP A 238 -4.70 1.67 -4.20
CA ASP A 238 -4.54 1.76 -5.66
C ASP A 238 -3.08 1.99 -6.06
N THR A 239 -2.36 2.89 -5.36
CA THR A 239 -0.93 3.09 -5.55
C THR A 239 -0.14 1.82 -5.21
N ALA A 240 -0.45 1.18 -4.07
CA ALA A 240 0.20 -0.07 -3.68
C ALA A 240 -0.03 -1.18 -4.71
N ALA A 241 -1.26 -1.35 -5.21
CA ALA A 241 -1.56 -2.35 -6.23
C ALA A 241 -0.83 -2.08 -7.56
N ALA A 242 -0.71 -0.82 -7.98
CA ALA A 242 0.08 -0.46 -9.16
C ALA A 242 1.55 -0.85 -8.99
N GLN A 243 2.14 -0.57 -7.83
CA GLN A 243 3.53 -0.92 -7.52
C GLN A 243 3.77 -2.44 -7.46
N VAL A 244 2.81 -3.21 -6.93
CA VAL A 244 2.87 -4.69 -6.99
C VAL A 244 2.90 -5.19 -8.43
N LEU A 245 2.08 -4.61 -9.32
CA LEU A 245 2.05 -4.97 -10.74
C LEU A 245 3.34 -4.59 -11.49
N GLU A 246 4.10 -3.62 -11.00
CA GLU A 246 5.42 -3.24 -11.51
C GLU A 246 6.55 -4.18 -11.02
N GLY A 247 6.26 -5.08 -10.07
CA GLY A 247 7.22 -6.05 -9.51
C GLY A 247 7.81 -5.64 -8.16
N ASN A 248 7.32 -4.55 -7.55
CA ASN A 248 7.73 -4.15 -6.20
C ASN A 248 7.07 -5.03 -5.14
N ILE A 249 7.70 -5.09 -3.98
CA ILE A 249 7.20 -5.78 -2.79
C ILE A 249 6.49 -4.75 -1.92
N ILE A 250 5.25 -5.05 -1.54
CA ILE A 250 4.49 -4.28 -0.57
C ILE A 250 4.51 -5.01 0.76
N ILE A 251 4.85 -4.30 1.82
CA ILE A 251 4.85 -4.81 3.18
C ILE A 251 3.72 -4.13 3.95
N LEU A 252 2.76 -4.91 4.38
CA LEU A 252 1.67 -4.49 5.27
C LEU A 252 2.01 -4.94 6.68
N VAL A 253 1.77 -4.09 7.66
CA VAL A 253 1.98 -4.36 9.07
C VAL A 253 0.65 -4.16 9.80
N ASP A 254 0.29 -5.08 10.66
CA ASP A 254 -0.94 -4.96 11.45
C ASP A 254 -0.92 -3.70 12.33
N ASN A 255 -2.09 -3.14 12.59
CA ASN A 255 -2.28 -1.85 13.27
C ASN A 255 -1.61 -0.65 12.56
N SER A 256 -1.44 -0.72 11.23
CA SER A 256 -0.86 0.38 10.44
C SER A 256 -1.72 0.71 9.22
N PRO A 257 -2.16 1.97 9.06
CA PRO A 257 -3.03 2.38 7.97
C PRO A 257 -2.23 2.74 6.70
N SER A 258 -1.03 2.24 6.55
CA SER A 258 -0.23 2.46 5.34
C SER A 258 0.64 1.26 4.98
N ALA A 259 1.07 1.22 3.74
CA ALA A 259 1.92 0.19 3.18
C ALA A 259 3.35 0.70 2.96
N LEU A 260 4.33 -0.16 3.21
CA LEU A 260 5.73 0.05 2.85
C LEU A 260 5.97 -0.52 1.46
N ILE A 261 6.48 0.29 0.56
CA ILE A 261 6.82 -0.08 -0.82
C ILE A 261 8.33 -0.18 -0.96
N THR A 262 8.82 -1.29 -1.51
CA THR A 262 10.25 -1.53 -1.70
C THR A 262 10.51 -2.42 -2.94
N PRO A 263 11.61 -2.27 -3.70
CA PRO A 263 12.64 -1.24 -3.57
C PRO A 263 12.12 0.15 -3.93
N THR A 264 12.75 1.19 -3.41
CA THR A 264 12.37 2.58 -3.67
C THR A 264 13.57 3.36 -4.18
N SER A 265 13.37 4.11 -5.23
CA SER A 265 14.32 5.08 -5.79
C SER A 265 13.99 6.51 -5.35
N LEU A 266 14.92 7.44 -5.56
CA LEU A 266 14.67 8.86 -5.33
C LEU A 266 13.50 9.38 -6.17
N PHE A 267 13.34 8.87 -7.39
CA PHE A 267 12.27 9.29 -8.29
C PHE A 267 10.90 8.85 -7.80
N ASP A 268 10.79 7.65 -7.21
CA ASP A 268 9.54 7.14 -6.66
C ASP A 268 9.03 7.98 -5.48
N VAL A 269 9.95 8.60 -4.72
CA VAL A 269 9.61 9.50 -3.60
C VAL A 269 9.05 10.83 -4.10
N LEU A 270 9.47 11.27 -5.30
CA LEU A 270 8.99 12.52 -5.91
C LEU A 270 7.65 12.33 -6.67
N GLU A 271 7.21 11.09 -6.87
CA GLU A 271 5.94 10.80 -7.52
C GLU A 271 4.76 10.97 -6.56
N GLU A 272 3.68 11.54 -7.06
CA GLU A 272 2.38 11.66 -6.37
C GLU A 272 1.33 10.78 -7.03
N ALA A 273 0.36 10.34 -6.24
CA ALA A 273 -0.74 9.50 -6.73
C ALA A 273 -1.55 10.19 -7.85
N ASP A 274 -1.71 11.51 -7.77
CA ASP A 274 -2.41 12.31 -8.78
C ASP A 274 -1.80 12.21 -10.19
N ASP A 275 -0.51 11.96 -10.31
CA ASP A 275 0.16 11.83 -11.61
C ASP A 275 -0.42 10.72 -12.49
N TYR A 276 -0.93 9.67 -11.87
CA TYR A 276 -1.54 8.52 -12.54
C TYR A 276 -2.98 8.80 -13.00
N TYR A 277 -3.64 9.80 -12.42
CA TYR A 277 -5.03 10.15 -12.74
C TYR A 277 -5.16 11.27 -13.76
N PHE A 278 -4.08 11.99 -14.07
CA PHE A 278 -4.08 13.00 -15.13
C PHE A 278 -3.78 12.38 -16.49
N PRO A 279 -4.19 13.07 -17.60
CA PRO A 279 -3.76 12.68 -18.93
C PRO A 279 -2.23 12.58 -19.03
N PRO A 280 -1.67 11.68 -19.87
CA PRO A 280 -0.22 11.41 -19.90
C PRO A 280 0.66 12.66 -20.07
N ILE A 281 0.23 13.63 -20.89
CA ILE A 281 0.96 14.90 -21.10
C ILE A 281 1.01 15.71 -19.81
N THR A 282 -0.12 15.83 -19.11
CA THR A 282 -0.22 16.60 -17.87
C THR A 282 0.57 15.93 -16.75
N GLY A 283 0.45 14.60 -16.58
CA GLY A 283 1.21 13.82 -15.59
C GLY A 283 2.71 13.93 -15.84
N THR A 284 3.16 13.82 -17.09
CA THR A 284 4.59 13.99 -17.44
C THR A 284 5.07 15.41 -17.13
N TYR A 285 4.28 16.43 -17.43
CA TYR A 285 4.61 17.81 -17.10
C TYR A 285 4.77 18.01 -15.59
N LEU A 286 3.86 17.48 -14.78
CA LEU A 286 3.92 17.59 -13.31
C LEU A 286 5.16 16.88 -12.74
N ARG A 287 5.50 15.69 -13.24
CA ARG A 287 6.72 14.96 -12.84
C ARG A 287 7.99 15.74 -13.19
N LEU A 288 8.07 16.26 -14.42
CA LEU A 288 9.21 17.09 -14.84
C LEU A 288 9.32 18.36 -14.01
N SER A 289 8.20 19.02 -13.72
CA SER A 289 8.18 20.23 -12.89
C SER A 289 8.68 19.95 -11.48
N ARG A 290 8.26 18.85 -10.83
CA ARG A 290 8.77 18.46 -9.51
C ARG A 290 10.26 18.14 -9.52
N LEU A 291 10.71 17.40 -10.53
CA LEU A 291 12.14 17.11 -10.69
C LEU A 291 12.94 18.41 -10.85
N LEU A 292 12.46 19.32 -11.69
CA LEU A 292 13.09 20.63 -11.89
C LEU A 292 13.14 21.42 -10.57
N ILE A 293 12.02 21.49 -9.84
CA ILE A 293 11.93 22.17 -8.56
C ILE A 293 12.91 21.52 -7.55
N ALA A 294 12.97 20.20 -7.48
CA ALA A 294 13.90 19.50 -6.58
C ALA A 294 15.37 19.85 -6.90
N ILE A 295 15.75 19.88 -8.19
CA ILE A 295 17.07 20.27 -8.64
C ILE A 295 17.36 21.73 -8.28
N VAL A 296 16.43 22.63 -8.60
CA VAL A 296 16.57 24.07 -8.28
C VAL A 296 16.72 24.28 -6.79
N THR A 297 15.87 23.66 -5.98
CA THR A 297 15.94 23.77 -4.51
C THR A 297 17.28 23.30 -3.96
N TYR A 298 17.80 22.18 -4.49
CA TYR A 298 19.09 21.67 -4.04
C TYR A 298 20.27 22.57 -4.38
N PHE A 299 20.26 23.19 -5.55
CA PHE A 299 21.38 24.01 -6.02
C PHE A 299 21.21 25.51 -5.75
N LEU A 300 20.01 26.00 -5.49
CA LEU A 300 19.72 27.45 -5.36
C LEU A 300 20.53 28.11 -4.25
N THR A 301 20.44 27.59 -3.04
CA THR A 301 21.10 28.15 -1.85
C THR A 301 22.63 28.13 -1.95
N PRO A 302 23.28 27.00 -2.32
CA PRO A 302 24.74 27.00 -2.54
C PRO A 302 25.20 27.94 -3.65
N THR A 303 24.43 28.01 -4.76
CA THR A 303 24.75 28.90 -5.88
C THR A 303 24.62 30.37 -5.47
N PHE A 304 23.57 30.70 -4.72
CA PHE A 304 23.39 32.05 -4.18
C PHE A 304 24.57 32.45 -3.29
N LEU A 305 24.98 31.61 -2.34
CA LEU A 305 26.13 31.87 -1.49
C LEU A 305 27.44 32.08 -2.29
N LEU A 306 27.63 31.21 -3.31
CA LEU A 306 28.81 31.32 -4.19
C LEU A 306 28.83 32.64 -4.96
N LEU A 307 27.66 33.06 -5.50
CA LEU A 307 27.54 34.33 -6.22
C LEU A 307 27.76 35.55 -5.32
N MET A 308 27.39 35.45 -4.04
CA MET A 308 27.63 36.53 -3.07
C MET A 308 29.11 36.64 -2.70
N GLU A 309 29.84 35.51 -2.69
CA GLU A 309 31.29 35.54 -2.43
C GLU A 309 32.09 35.98 -3.66
N TYR A 310 31.58 35.66 -4.87
CA TYR A 310 32.22 36.05 -6.14
C TYR A 310 31.28 36.89 -7.02
N PRO A 311 31.01 38.17 -6.68
CA PRO A 311 30.05 39.01 -7.41
C PRO A 311 30.39 39.22 -8.89
N GLN A 312 31.64 39.03 -9.25
CA GLN A 312 32.12 39.12 -10.64
C GLN A 312 31.55 38.01 -11.55
N TRP A 313 31.00 36.93 -10.99
CA TRP A 313 30.38 35.83 -11.74
C TRP A 313 28.91 36.10 -12.06
N ILE A 314 28.33 37.16 -11.48
CA ILE A 314 26.94 37.53 -11.74
C ILE A 314 26.87 38.08 -13.18
N PRO A 315 26.08 37.46 -14.08
CA PRO A 315 25.93 37.95 -15.45
C PRO A 315 25.28 39.33 -15.47
N LYS A 316 25.69 40.17 -16.44
CA LYS A 316 25.05 41.47 -16.68
C LYS A 316 23.55 41.27 -16.92
N GLY A 317 22.71 41.95 -16.16
CA GLY A 317 21.24 41.83 -16.16
C GLY A 317 20.67 41.00 -15.01
N PHE A 318 21.50 40.26 -14.26
CA PHE A 318 21.10 39.54 -13.05
C PHE A 318 21.62 40.20 -11.77
N GLU A 319 22.07 41.46 -11.83
CA GLU A 319 22.59 42.23 -10.70
C GLU A 319 21.57 42.40 -9.56
N PHE A 320 20.27 42.21 -9.84
CA PHE A 320 19.21 42.24 -8.83
C PHE A 320 19.26 41.08 -7.83
N ILE A 321 20.01 40.01 -8.13
CA ILE A 321 20.20 38.87 -7.24
C ILE A 321 21.13 39.23 -6.07
N ALA A 322 22.01 40.21 -6.27
CA ALA A 322 22.97 40.61 -5.26
C ALA A 322 22.28 41.27 -4.07
N VAL A 323 22.73 40.93 -2.88
CA VAL A 323 22.29 41.55 -1.64
C VAL A 323 22.73 43.04 -1.65
N ARG A 324 21.77 43.92 -1.42
CA ARG A 324 21.99 45.40 -1.47
C ARG A 324 22.28 45.99 -0.11
N ASP A 325 21.62 45.46 0.94
CA ASP A 325 21.71 46.00 2.27
C ASP A 325 22.73 45.23 3.11
N THR A 326 23.58 45.94 3.82
CA THR A 326 24.53 45.36 4.76
C THR A 326 23.87 45.11 6.10
N VAL A 327 23.72 43.86 6.46
CA VAL A 327 23.19 43.40 7.76
C VAL A 327 24.35 42.87 8.60
N TYR A 328 24.25 42.98 9.92
CA TYR A 328 25.31 42.55 10.86
C TYR A 328 25.53 41.03 10.86
N ILE A 329 24.49 40.24 10.53
CA ILE A 329 24.57 38.79 10.51
C ILE A 329 25.10 38.30 9.16
N PRO A 330 26.18 37.51 9.11
CA PRO A 330 26.68 36.91 7.88
C PRO A 330 25.63 36.08 7.16
N LEU A 331 25.59 36.11 5.83
CA LEU A 331 24.57 35.46 4.98
C LEU A 331 24.33 33.97 5.32
N ILE A 332 25.41 33.23 5.56
CA ILE A 332 25.30 31.82 5.90
C ILE A 332 24.52 31.60 7.21
N TRP A 333 24.71 32.44 8.21
CA TRP A 333 23.97 32.34 9.46
C TRP A 333 22.51 32.78 9.31
N GLN A 334 22.22 33.75 8.44
CA GLN A 334 20.86 34.13 8.12
C GLN A 334 20.10 32.94 7.53
N LEU A 335 20.66 32.22 6.54
CA LEU A 335 20.07 31.05 5.91
C LEU A 335 19.85 29.93 6.93
N LEU A 336 20.86 29.60 7.76
CA LEU A 336 20.74 28.54 8.76
C LEU A 336 19.69 28.86 9.83
N LEU A 337 19.59 30.11 10.28
CA LEU A 337 18.58 30.54 11.25
C LEU A 337 17.17 30.48 10.65
N LEU A 338 17.00 30.85 9.38
CA LEU A 338 15.72 30.74 8.67
C LEU A 338 15.30 29.31 8.48
N GLU A 339 16.24 28.43 8.07
CA GLU A 339 15.96 26.98 7.97
C GLU A 339 15.45 26.41 9.30
N LEU A 340 16.17 26.72 10.40
CA LEU A 340 15.77 26.30 11.73
C LEU A 340 14.40 26.87 12.13
N ALA A 341 14.10 28.10 11.78
CA ALA A 341 12.83 28.75 12.07
C ALA A 341 11.68 28.14 11.27
N ILE A 342 11.89 27.83 9.97
CA ILE A 342 10.92 27.17 9.11
C ILE A 342 10.65 25.74 9.60
N ASP A 343 11.68 25.01 9.98
CA ASP A 343 11.51 23.65 10.54
C ASP A 343 10.78 23.70 11.90
N GLY A 344 11.09 24.69 12.74
CA GLY A 344 10.33 24.93 13.96
C GLY A 344 8.84 25.20 13.71
N LEU A 345 8.52 25.98 12.67
CA LEU A 345 7.14 26.21 12.26
C LEU A 345 6.45 24.97 11.73
N LYS A 346 7.14 24.14 10.93
CA LYS A 346 6.61 22.85 10.46
C LYS A 346 6.27 21.94 11.65
N LEU A 347 7.17 21.82 12.63
CA LEU A 347 6.95 21.04 13.85
C LEU A 347 5.78 21.59 14.69
N ALA A 348 5.68 22.91 14.82
CA ALA A 348 4.57 23.55 15.50
C ALA A 348 3.24 23.31 14.77
N ALA A 349 3.21 23.37 13.43
CA ALA A 349 2.02 23.15 12.63
C ALA A 349 1.46 21.74 12.76
N VAL A 350 2.32 20.72 12.85
CA VAL A 350 1.90 19.32 13.05
C VAL A 350 1.19 19.11 14.39
N ASN A 351 1.62 19.82 15.43
CA ASN A 351 1.10 19.68 16.80
C ASN A 351 -0.01 20.68 17.15
N THR A 352 -0.34 21.59 16.24
CA THR A 352 -1.31 22.65 16.50
C THR A 352 -2.71 22.26 16.04
N PRO A 353 -3.77 22.39 16.86
CA PRO A 353 -5.14 22.19 16.42
C PRO A 353 -5.49 23.05 15.21
N ASN A 354 -6.30 22.53 14.29
CA ASN A 354 -6.67 23.19 13.03
C ASN A 354 -7.22 24.62 13.21
N MET A 355 -7.88 24.89 14.33
CA MET A 355 -8.42 26.23 14.66
C MET A 355 -7.32 27.30 14.85
N LEU A 356 -6.11 26.90 15.26
CA LEU A 356 -5.00 27.80 15.53
C LEU A 356 -3.97 27.85 14.38
N SER A 357 -4.05 26.94 13.41
CA SER A 357 -3.09 26.85 12.31
C SER A 357 -3.07 28.11 11.45
N THR A 358 -4.24 28.67 11.10
CA THR A 358 -4.34 29.89 10.30
C THR A 358 -3.78 31.13 11.04
N PRO A 359 -4.16 31.43 12.30
CA PRO A 359 -3.54 32.51 13.06
C PRO A 359 -2.02 32.36 13.20
N LEU A 360 -1.54 31.14 13.47
CA LEU A 360 -0.11 30.87 13.58
C LEU A 360 0.63 31.15 12.27
N SER A 361 0.09 30.75 11.13
CA SER A 361 0.68 31.00 9.82
C SER A 361 0.78 32.51 9.51
N VAL A 362 -0.25 33.29 9.84
CA VAL A 362 -0.24 34.74 9.66
C VAL A 362 0.80 35.41 10.57
N MET A 363 0.86 35.02 11.84
CA MET A 363 1.87 35.53 12.77
C MET A 363 3.29 35.17 12.33
N ALA A 364 3.51 33.94 11.88
CA ALA A 364 4.78 33.52 11.35
C ALA A 364 5.21 34.34 10.12
N ALA A 365 4.29 34.59 9.18
CA ALA A 365 4.56 35.40 8.00
C ALA A 365 4.94 36.85 8.36
N LEU A 366 4.27 37.45 9.35
CA LEU A 366 4.57 38.80 9.82
C LEU A 366 5.90 38.85 10.56
N VAL A 367 6.15 37.94 11.51
CA VAL A 367 7.34 37.94 12.35
C VAL A 367 8.59 37.60 11.54
N LEU A 368 8.58 36.49 10.79
CA LEU A 368 9.72 36.06 10.01
C LEU A 368 9.92 36.95 8.75
N GLY A 369 8.82 37.36 8.10
CA GLY A 369 8.90 38.17 6.89
C GLY A 369 9.19 39.66 7.21
N GLU A 370 8.12 40.38 7.55
CA GLU A 370 8.18 41.83 7.59
C GLU A 370 9.01 42.39 8.75
N PHE A 371 8.81 41.88 9.97
CA PHE A 371 9.50 42.46 11.14
C PHE A 371 10.99 42.09 11.18
N SER A 372 11.36 40.90 10.77
CA SER A 372 12.75 40.45 10.78
C SER A 372 13.64 41.24 9.80
N VAL A 373 13.09 41.57 8.62
CA VAL A 373 13.77 42.44 7.63
C VAL A 373 13.83 43.89 8.12
N LYS A 374 12.69 44.44 8.60
CA LYS A 374 12.64 45.80 9.14
C LYS A 374 13.56 46.05 10.35
N SER A 375 13.76 45.03 11.18
CA SER A 375 14.66 45.09 12.33
C SER A 375 16.13 44.87 11.97
N GLY A 376 16.46 44.61 10.70
CA GLY A 376 17.82 44.41 10.23
C GLY A 376 18.44 43.07 10.63
N TRP A 377 17.65 42.07 10.90
CA TRP A 377 18.13 40.70 11.16
C TRP A 377 18.42 39.92 9.89
N PHE A 378 17.57 40.07 8.89
CA PHE A 378 17.68 39.36 7.61
C PHE A 378 17.61 40.31 6.43
N ASN A 379 18.32 39.97 5.37
CA ASN A 379 18.18 40.65 4.09
C ASN A 379 16.91 40.21 3.38
N SER A 380 16.27 41.09 2.62
CA SER A 380 15.07 40.78 1.85
C SER A 380 15.32 39.70 0.79
N GLU A 381 16.50 39.70 0.18
CA GLU A 381 16.93 38.74 -0.81
C GLU A 381 17.10 37.34 -0.20
N VAL A 382 17.63 37.24 1.01
CA VAL A 382 17.76 35.97 1.73
C VAL A 382 16.40 35.36 2.02
N MET A 383 15.42 36.20 2.41
CA MET A 383 14.03 35.75 2.63
C MET A 383 13.35 35.25 1.35
N LEU A 384 13.76 35.75 0.19
CA LEU A 384 13.22 35.34 -1.10
C LEU A 384 13.79 33.99 -1.55
N TYR A 385 15.07 33.71 -1.27
CA TYR A 385 15.77 32.51 -1.74
C TYR A 385 15.66 31.32 -0.78
N MET A 386 15.11 31.51 0.41
CA MET A 386 14.81 30.47 1.39
C MET A 386 13.36 29.98 1.29
#